data_783ea722a10cb0a2b669b219d0b5f57d
#
_entry.id   783ea722a10cb0a2b669b219d0b5f57d
#
_cell.length_a   1.000
_cell.length_b   1.000
_cell.length_c   1.000
_cell.angle_alpha   90.00
_cell.angle_beta   90.00
_cell.angle_gamma   90.00
#
_symmetry.space_group_name_H-M   'P 1'
#
loop_
_entity.id
_entity.type
_entity.pdbx_description
1 polymer ?
#
loop_
_entity_poly.entity_id
_entity_poly.type
_entity_poly.pdbx_seq_one_letter_code
_entity_poly.pdbx_strand_id
1 'polypeptide(L)'
;IDPLVSNRLAREVASLGGQMIDAPVSGGEVGAINGTLTIMIGGPKATPDRCRDVLAVMGGNLIHAGDEVGMGGKVKLVNNIITGISMIATSEAFLTGLKAGLSMETMVNVVSVSSGATWPLLNHFPNTVLKNQYEPGFMLDLMYKDMGLALGLANDVGVPVPVGGLVRQVYQSGRAAGLG
;
A
#
# COMPACT_ATOMS: atom_id res chain seq x y z
N ILE A 1 0.36 4.06 -10.19
CA ILE A 1 0.93 5.01 -11.19
C ILE A 1 2.05 5.77 -10.52
N ASP A 2 3.10 6.08 -11.28
CA ASP A 2 4.19 6.94 -10.84
C ASP A 2 3.66 8.37 -10.56
N PRO A 3 3.91 8.94 -9.37
CA PRO A 3 3.47 10.30 -9.04
C PRO A 3 4.00 11.39 -10.00
N LEU A 4 5.19 11.20 -10.58
CA LEU A 4 5.76 12.13 -11.56
C LEU A 4 4.98 12.09 -12.88
N VAL A 5 4.50 10.92 -13.29
CA VAL A 5 3.63 10.78 -14.47
C VAL A 5 2.30 11.48 -14.21
N SER A 6 1.69 11.29 -13.03
CA SER A 6 0.45 12.00 -12.67
C SER A 6 0.62 13.51 -12.72
N ASN A 7 1.73 14.02 -12.18
CA ASN A 7 2.02 15.48 -12.22
C ASN A 7 2.21 16.00 -13.66
N ARG A 8 2.89 15.24 -14.54
CA ARG A 8 3.04 15.61 -15.96
C ARG A 8 1.69 15.67 -16.66
N LEU A 9 0.86 14.62 -16.50
CA LEU A 9 -0.47 14.58 -17.09
C LEU A 9 -1.36 15.72 -16.60
N ALA A 10 -1.26 16.10 -15.33
CA ALA A 10 -2.01 17.24 -14.78
C ALA A 10 -1.67 18.55 -15.50
N ARG A 11 -0.39 18.77 -15.84
CA ARG A 11 0.03 19.94 -16.62
C ARG A 11 -0.54 19.92 -18.03
N GLU A 12 -0.54 18.77 -18.68
CA GLU A 12 -1.13 18.60 -20.02
C GLU A 12 -2.64 18.87 -19.98
N VAL A 13 -3.36 18.31 -19.00
CA VAL A 13 -4.80 18.56 -18.80
C VAL A 13 -5.07 20.04 -18.55
N ALA A 14 -4.26 20.70 -17.71
CA ALA A 14 -4.41 22.14 -17.42
C ALA A 14 -4.18 23.02 -18.67
N SER A 15 -3.26 22.65 -19.55
CA SER A 15 -3.03 23.37 -20.82
C SER A 15 -4.24 23.32 -21.77
N LEU A 16 -5.12 22.34 -21.57
CA LEU A 16 -6.37 22.18 -22.31
C LEU A 16 -7.60 22.75 -21.56
N GLY A 17 -7.37 23.49 -20.46
CA GLY A 17 -8.44 24.08 -19.63
C GLY A 17 -9.14 23.09 -18.69
N GLY A 18 -8.62 21.86 -18.58
CA GLY A 18 -9.15 20.83 -17.66
C GLY A 18 -8.56 20.92 -16.26
N GLN A 19 -9.13 20.13 -15.34
CA GLN A 19 -8.63 19.94 -13.97
C GLN A 19 -8.44 18.45 -13.71
N MET A 20 -7.41 18.10 -12.96
CA MET A 20 -7.08 16.72 -12.63
C MET A 20 -6.78 16.58 -11.13
N ILE A 21 -7.11 15.44 -10.57
CA ILE A 21 -6.64 14.96 -9.28
C ILE A 21 -6.00 13.58 -9.46
N ASP A 22 -5.13 13.19 -8.56
CA ASP A 22 -4.78 11.79 -8.35
C ASP A 22 -5.44 11.30 -7.06
N ALA A 23 -6.00 10.10 -7.10
CA ALA A 23 -6.81 9.58 -6.00
C ALA A 23 -6.57 8.07 -5.79
N PRO A 24 -5.32 7.63 -5.54
CA PRO A 24 -5.05 6.24 -5.23
C PRO A 24 -5.74 5.80 -3.94
N VAL A 25 -5.99 4.49 -3.85
CA VAL A 25 -6.80 3.91 -2.79
C VAL A 25 -6.03 2.88 -1.95
N SER A 26 -6.51 2.66 -0.72
CA SER A 26 -6.13 1.55 0.15
C SER A 26 -7.37 0.90 0.74
N GLY A 27 -7.37 -0.43 0.92
CA GLY A 27 -8.50 -1.20 1.44
C GLY A 27 -8.76 -2.49 0.65
N GLY A 28 -8.06 -2.68 -0.49
CA GLY A 28 -8.16 -3.87 -1.32
C GLY A 28 -9.56 -4.06 -1.93
N GLU A 29 -9.82 -5.27 -2.41
CA GLU A 29 -11.11 -5.64 -3.02
C GLU A 29 -12.27 -5.52 -2.02
N VAL A 30 -12.07 -5.98 -0.79
CA VAL A 30 -13.08 -5.91 0.27
C VAL A 30 -13.49 -4.46 0.56
N GLY A 31 -12.52 -3.55 0.62
CA GLY A 31 -12.80 -2.12 0.79
C GLY A 31 -13.57 -1.53 -0.39
N ALA A 32 -13.28 -1.97 -1.60
CA ALA A 32 -14.00 -1.53 -2.81
C ALA A 32 -15.45 -2.02 -2.82
N ILE A 33 -15.69 -3.31 -2.51
CA ILE A 33 -17.03 -3.91 -2.44
C ILE A 33 -17.90 -3.19 -1.38
N ASN A 34 -17.31 -2.86 -0.23
CA ASN A 34 -18.04 -2.26 0.89
C ASN A 34 -18.11 -0.72 0.83
N GLY A 35 -17.48 -0.06 -0.14
CA GLY A 35 -17.39 1.41 -0.21
C GLY A 35 -16.60 2.02 0.96
N THR A 36 -15.64 1.30 1.52
CA THR A 36 -14.87 1.71 2.72
C THR A 36 -13.41 2.03 2.42
N LEU A 37 -13.06 2.24 1.17
CA LEU A 37 -11.69 2.58 0.79
C LEU A 37 -11.19 3.84 1.50
N THR A 38 -9.92 3.87 1.82
CA THR A 38 -9.20 5.11 2.08
C THR A 38 -8.70 5.66 0.75
N ILE A 39 -9.14 6.86 0.39
CA ILE A 39 -8.80 7.56 -0.85
C ILE A 39 -7.85 8.70 -0.52
N MET A 40 -6.65 8.69 -1.10
CA MET A 40 -5.58 9.67 -0.86
C MET A 40 -5.58 10.65 -2.03
N ILE A 41 -6.07 11.87 -1.82
CA ILE A 41 -6.37 12.79 -2.91
C ILE A 41 -5.26 13.85 -3.04
N GLY A 42 -4.61 13.90 -4.19
CA GLY A 42 -3.66 14.96 -4.56
C GLY A 42 -4.26 15.89 -5.61
N GLY A 43 -4.08 17.19 -5.44
CA GLY A 43 -4.55 18.23 -6.35
C GLY A 43 -5.14 19.44 -5.62
N PRO A 44 -5.37 20.57 -6.34
CA PRO A 44 -5.88 21.81 -5.75
C PRO A 44 -7.17 21.57 -4.98
N LYS A 45 -7.26 22.00 -3.74
CA LYS A 45 -8.32 21.68 -2.77
C LYS A 45 -9.75 21.85 -3.30
N ALA A 46 -9.99 22.82 -4.15
CA ALA A 46 -11.31 23.04 -4.77
C ALA A 46 -11.75 21.92 -5.73
N THR A 47 -10.82 21.18 -6.32
CA THR A 47 -11.12 20.10 -7.27
C THR A 47 -11.63 18.83 -6.59
N PRO A 48 -10.99 18.33 -5.51
CA PRO A 48 -11.55 17.25 -4.69
C PRO A 48 -12.95 17.53 -4.15
N ASP A 49 -13.23 18.77 -3.75
CA ASP A 49 -14.57 19.14 -3.23
C ASP A 49 -15.64 18.97 -4.31
N ARG A 50 -15.35 19.24 -5.58
CA ARG A 50 -16.25 19.00 -6.72
C ARG A 50 -16.47 17.51 -7.02
N CYS A 51 -15.51 16.64 -6.67
CA CYS A 51 -15.58 15.20 -6.88
C CYS A 51 -16.04 14.44 -5.63
N ARG A 52 -16.28 15.13 -4.51
CA ARG A 52 -16.54 14.53 -3.21
C ARG A 52 -17.65 13.50 -3.23
N ASP A 53 -18.78 13.83 -3.86
CA ASP A 53 -19.95 12.93 -3.88
C ASP A 53 -19.64 11.62 -4.60
N VAL A 54 -18.85 11.67 -5.69
CA VAL A 54 -18.43 10.49 -6.44
C VAL A 54 -17.41 9.68 -5.62
N LEU A 55 -16.43 10.34 -5.01
CA LEU A 55 -15.41 9.67 -4.20
C LEU A 55 -16.01 9.04 -2.94
N ALA A 56 -17.01 9.69 -2.32
CA ALA A 56 -17.68 9.21 -1.10
C ALA A 56 -18.48 7.91 -1.32
N VAL A 57 -18.89 7.60 -2.54
CA VAL A 57 -19.54 6.31 -2.86
C VAL A 57 -18.52 5.16 -2.80
N MET A 58 -17.25 5.42 -3.12
CA MET A 58 -16.19 4.41 -3.19
C MET A 58 -15.43 4.26 -1.88
N GLY A 59 -15.35 5.31 -1.06
CA GLY A 59 -14.48 5.31 0.12
C GLY A 59 -15.06 6.02 1.33
N GLY A 60 -14.89 5.40 2.50
CA GLY A 60 -15.27 5.96 3.80
C GLY A 60 -14.29 7.02 4.32
N ASN A 61 -13.04 7.02 3.85
CA ASN A 61 -11.99 7.96 4.29
C ASN A 61 -11.43 8.73 3.09
N LEU A 62 -11.87 9.97 2.92
CA LEU A 62 -11.37 10.88 1.87
C LEU A 62 -10.33 11.82 2.48
N ILE A 63 -9.06 11.62 2.15
CA ILE A 63 -7.93 12.35 2.75
C ILE A 63 -7.24 13.19 1.68
N HIS A 64 -7.28 14.52 1.83
CA HIS A 64 -6.52 15.43 0.99
C HIS A 64 -5.03 15.39 1.38
N ALA A 65 -4.21 14.89 0.46
CA ALA A 65 -2.78 14.65 0.67
C ALA A 65 -1.91 15.88 0.35
N GLY A 66 -2.44 16.84 -0.39
CA GLY A 66 -1.75 18.09 -0.75
C GLY A 66 -2.27 18.69 -2.06
N ASP A 67 -1.91 19.95 -2.30
CA ASP A 67 -2.46 20.77 -3.38
C ASP A 67 -1.89 20.46 -4.77
N GLU A 68 -0.89 19.59 -4.86
CA GLU A 68 -0.32 19.15 -6.15
C GLU A 68 -0.84 17.76 -6.53
N VAL A 69 -1.14 17.56 -7.81
CA VAL A 69 -1.41 16.24 -8.38
C VAL A 69 -0.16 15.37 -8.25
N GLY A 70 -0.33 14.13 -7.82
CA GLY A 70 0.76 13.21 -7.48
C GLY A 70 1.01 13.08 -5.97
N MET A 71 0.50 13.99 -5.14
CA MET A 71 0.64 13.89 -3.68
C MET A 71 -0.08 12.67 -3.11
N GLY A 72 -1.26 12.32 -3.63
CA GLY A 72 -1.93 11.08 -3.28
C GLY A 72 -1.08 9.86 -3.59
N GLY A 73 -0.48 9.82 -4.80
CA GLY A 73 0.46 8.79 -5.22
C GLY A 73 1.66 8.66 -4.29
N LYS A 74 2.27 9.78 -3.86
CA LYS A 74 3.39 9.76 -2.91
C LYS A 74 2.98 9.15 -1.57
N VAL A 75 1.83 9.55 -1.02
CA VAL A 75 1.29 8.96 0.23
C VAL A 75 1.03 7.46 0.06
N LYS A 76 0.46 7.06 -1.08
CA LYS A 76 0.24 5.64 -1.40
C LYS A 76 1.55 4.85 -1.40
N LEU A 77 2.63 5.37 -1.96
CA LEU A 77 3.94 4.71 -1.98
C LEU A 77 4.53 4.60 -0.56
N VAL A 78 4.40 5.64 0.27
CA VAL A 78 4.79 5.59 1.70
C VAL A 78 4.00 4.51 2.44
N ASN A 79 2.68 4.44 2.25
CA ASN A 79 1.86 3.38 2.83
C ASN A 79 2.33 1.99 2.38
N ASN A 80 2.56 1.80 1.08
CA ASN A 80 2.85 0.48 0.54
C ASN A 80 4.27 0.00 0.85
N ILE A 81 5.26 0.87 0.97
CA ILE A 81 6.60 0.45 1.42
C ILE A 81 6.54 -0.06 2.87
N ILE A 82 5.79 0.61 3.75
CA ILE A 82 5.58 0.15 5.14
C ILE A 82 4.86 -1.20 5.15
N THR A 83 3.78 -1.34 4.37
CA THR A 83 3.01 -2.59 4.28
C THR A 83 3.86 -3.73 3.75
N GLY A 84 4.63 -3.49 2.68
CA GLY A 84 5.51 -4.49 2.08
C GLY A 84 6.60 -4.97 3.04
N ILE A 85 7.25 -4.04 3.74
CA ILE A 85 8.29 -4.36 4.73
C ILE A 85 7.69 -5.13 5.91
N SER A 86 6.57 -4.66 6.46
CA SER A 86 5.94 -5.29 7.62
C SER A 86 5.40 -6.69 7.30
N MET A 87 4.96 -6.95 6.07
CA MET A 87 4.54 -8.29 5.64
C MET A 87 5.72 -9.28 5.72
N ILE A 88 6.86 -8.93 5.15
CA ILE A 88 8.04 -9.81 5.16
C ILE A 88 8.58 -9.96 6.60
N ALA A 89 8.71 -8.86 7.35
CA ALA A 89 9.18 -8.90 8.73
C ALA A 89 8.29 -9.78 9.62
N THR A 90 6.96 -9.66 9.50
CA THR A 90 6.02 -10.49 10.24
C THR A 90 6.16 -11.96 9.84
N SER A 91 6.28 -12.26 8.55
CA SER A 91 6.43 -13.63 8.04
C SER A 91 7.71 -14.29 8.56
N GLU A 92 8.85 -13.61 8.47
CA GLU A 92 10.14 -14.12 8.98
C GLU A 92 10.11 -14.37 10.49
N ALA A 93 9.57 -13.43 11.27
CA ALA A 93 9.44 -13.55 12.72
C ALA A 93 8.57 -14.76 13.10
N PHE A 94 7.43 -14.94 12.45
CA PHE A 94 6.52 -16.04 12.73
C PHE A 94 7.08 -17.40 12.30
N LEU A 95 7.74 -17.49 11.14
CA LEU A 95 8.45 -18.71 10.72
C LEU A 95 9.55 -19.08 11.73
N THR A 96 10.29 -18.08 12.21
CA THR A 96 11.33 -18.30 13.26
C THR A 96 10.71 -18.83 14.54
N GLY A 97 9.60 -18.24 15.01
CA GLY A 97 8.89 -18.67 16.19
C GLY A 97 8.36 -20.10 16.08
N LEU A 98 7.76 -20.45 14.94
CA LEU A 98 7.32 -21.83 14.65
C LEU A 98 8.48 -22.82 14.72
N LYS A 99 9.63 -22.50 14.14
CA LYS A 99 10.83 -23.36 14.22
C LYS A 99 11.42 -23.45 15.62
N ALA A 100 11.20 -22.43 16.44
CA ALA A 100 11.58 -22.44 17.87
C ALA A 100 10.56 -23.19 18.76
N GLY A 101 9.49 -23.75 18.18
CA GLY A 101 8.49 -24.56 18.91
C GLY A 101 7.29 -23.77 19.45
N LEU A 102 7.14 -22.49 19.08
CA LEU A 102 5.95 -21.71 19.44
C LEU A 102 4.78 -22.08 18.54
N SER A 103 3.56 -22.04 19.07
CA SER A 103 2.36 -22.20 18.26
C SER A 103 2.01 -20.88 17.54
N MET A 104 1.42 -20.99 16.36
CA MET A 104 0.91 -19.83 15.61
C MET A 104 -0.08 -19.03 16.46
N GLU A 105 -1.00 -19.72 17.14
CA GLU A 105 -2.01 -19.10 17.99
C GLU A 105 -1.39 -18.29 19.13
N THR A 106 -0.40 -18.85 19.83
CA THR A 106 0.31 -18.13 20.91
C THR A 106 0.97 -16.87 20.39
N MET A 107 1.67 -16.95 19.24
CA MET A 107 2.35 -15.80 18.65
C MET A 107 1.35 -14.72 18.25
N VAL A 108 0.24 -15.07 17.61
CA VAL A 108 -0.81 -14.11 17.23
C VAL A 108 -1.38 -13.43 18.46
N ASN A 109 -1.77 -14.20 19.48
CA ASN A 109 -2.38 -13.64 20.69
C ASN A 109 -1.46 -12.67 21.44
N VAL A 110 -0.17 -12.98 21.52
CA VAL A 110 0.79 -12.11 22.21
C VAL A 110 1.16 -10.89 21.34
N VAL A 111 1.56 -11.12 20.09
CA VAL A 111 2.11 -10.05 19.26
C VAL A 111 1.04 -9.04 18.85
N SER A 112 -0.23 -9.48 18.68
CA SER A 112 -1.33 -8.58 18.31
C SER A 112 -1.60 -7.47 19.34
N VAL A 113 -1.24 -7.68 20.60
CA VAL A 113 -1.43 -6.69 21.69
C VAL A 113 -0.10 -6.10 22.19
N SER A 114 0.98 -6.38 21.48
CA SER A 114 2.34 -5.95 21.84
C SER A 114 2.90 -4.98 20.81
N SER A 115 4.08 -4.43 21.08
CA SER A 115 4.76 -3.46 20.20
C SER A 115 5.12 -3.98 18.80
N GLY A 116 5.11 -5.29 18.59
CA GLY A 116 5.33 -5.93 17.30
C GLY A 116 4.07 -6.02 16.42
N ALA A 117 2.93 -5.50 16.86
CA ALA A 117 1.69 -5.53 16.08
C ALA A 117 1.86 -4.79 14.74
N THR A 118 1.52 -5.47 13.65
CA THR A 118 1.58 -4.92 12.30
C THR A 118 0.23 -5.05 11.61
N TRP A 119 -0.05 -4.21 10.61
CA TRP A 119 -1.30 -4.32 9.84
C TRP A 119 -1.48 -5.72 9.21
N PRO A 120 -0.46 -6.35 8.59
CA PRO A 120 -0.60 -7.72 8.10
C PRO A 120 -0.98 -8.73 9.17
N LEU A 121 -0.40 -8.63 10.36
CA LEU A 121 -0.74 -9.51 11.46
C LEU A 121 -2.18 -9.35 11.92
N LEU A 122 -2.64 -8.10 12.05
CA LEU A 122 -3.96 -7.79 12.59
C LEU A 122 -5.10 -8.02 11.60
N ASN A 123 -4.85 -7.83 10.30
CA ASN A 123 -5.92 -7.80 9.30
C ASN A 123 -5.79 -8.86 8.20
N HIS A 124 -4.57 -9.28 7.87
CA HIS A 124 -4.34 -10.23 6.78
C HIS A 124 -4.18 -11.67 7.30
N PHE A 125 -3.27 -11.91 8.24
CA PHE A 125 -3.02 -13.25 8.78
C PHE A 125 -4.26 -13.97 9.31
N PRO A 126 -5.19 -13.32 10.07
CA PRO A 126 -6.39 -13.98 10.57
C PRO A 126 -7.32 -14.49 9.46
N ASN A 127 -7.26 -13.88 8.28
CA ASN A 127 -8.13 -14.22 7.15
C ASN A 127 -7.46 -15.09 6.09
N THR A 128 -6.16 -15.28 6.15
CA THR A 128 -5.35 -16.02 5.17
C THR A 128 -4.54 -17.12 5.85
N VAL A 129 -3.42 -16.76 6.48
CA VAL A 129 -2.43 -17.72 7.04
C VAL A 129 -3.06 -18.62 8.09
N LEU A 130 -3.85 -18.06 9.04
CA LEU A 130 -4.50 -18.86 10.10
C LEU A 130 -5.60 -19.78 9.57
N LYS A 131 -6.16 -19.48 8.41
CA LYS A 131 -7.20 -20.30 7.76
C LYS A 131 -6.62 -21.22 6.67
N ASN A 132 -5.31 -21.16 6.45
CA ASN A 132 -4.64 -21.82 5.32
C ASN A 132 -5.29 -21.48 3.97
N GLN A 133 -5.71 -20.20 3.81
CA GLN A 133 -6.33 -19.66 2.62
C GLN A 133 -5.41 -18.60 2.01
N TYR A 134 -4.93 -18.84 0.81
CA TYR A 134 -3.93 -18.00 0.16
C TYR A 134 -4.44 -17.37 -1.14
N GLU A 135 -5.75 -17.21 -1.27
CA GLU A 135 -6.33 -16.47 -2.39
C GLU A 135 -5.82 -15.03 -2.40
N PRO A 136 -5.44 -14.49 -3.57
CA PRO A 136 -4.82 -13.20 -3.65
C PRO A 136 -5.82 -12.07 -3.34
N GLY A 137 -5.62 -11.38 -2.21
CA GLY A 137 -6.30 -10.10 -1.91
C GLY A 137 -5.58 -8.89 -2.50
N PHE A 138 -4.26 -9.01 -2.68
CA PHE A 138 -3.41 -8.06 -3.36
C PHE A 138 -2.24 -8.80 -3.99
N MET A 139 -2.17 -8.80 -5.31
CA MET A 139 -1.19 -9.57 -6.07
C MET A 139 0.25 -9.17 -5.71
N LEU A 140 1.13 -10.15 -5.61
CA LEU A 140 2.55 -9.95 -5.33
C LEU A 140 3.21 -9.02 -6.37
N ASP A 141 2.85 -9.16 -7.65
CA ASP A 141 3.34 -8.28 -8.72
C ASP A 141 2.99 -6.80 -8.50
N LEU A 142 1.81 -6.52 -7.94
CA LEU A 142 1.40 -5.15 -7.62
C LEU A 142 2.21 -4.58 -6.46
N MET A 143 2.50 -5.38 -5.42
CA MET A 143 3.38 -4.96 -4.33
C MET A 143 4.80 -4.74 -4.84
N TYR A 144 5.35 -5.65 -5.63
CA TYR A 144 6.67 -5.51 -6.24
C TYR A 144 6.80 -4.22 -7.08
N LYS A 145 5.77 -3.92 -7.87
CA LYS A 145 5.69 -2.68 -8.66
C LYS A 145 5.68 -1.45 -7.73
N ASP A 146 4.83 -1.44 -6.70
CA ASP A 146 4.70 -0.31 -5.79
C ASP A 146 5.97 -0.09 -4.96
N MET A 147 6.63 -1.16 -4.52
CA MET A 147 7.98 -1.10 -3.92
C MET A 147 8.99 -0.47 -4.88
N GLY A 148 8.95 -0.84 -6.17
CA GLY A 148 9.83 -0.24 -7.18
C GLY A 148 9.61 1.26 -7.35
N LEU A 149 8.36 1.70 -7.40
CA LEU A 149 8.01 3.12 -7.47
C LEU A 149 8.43 3.88 -6.20
N ALA A 150 8.27 3.28 -5.02
CA ALA A 150 8.72 3.87 -3.75
C ALA A 150 10.24 4.04 -3.68
N LEU A 151 11.01 3.05 -4.16
CA LEU A 151 12.47 3.15 -4.28
C LEU A 151 12.90 4.23 -5.28
N GLY A 152 12.19 4.35 -6.40
CA GLY A 152 12.39 5.43 -7.37
C GLY A 152 12.17 6.79 -6.73
N LEU A 153 11.04 7.00 -6.06
CA LEU A 153 10.75 8.23 -5.34
C LEU A 153 11.82 8.56 -4.29
N ALA A 154 12.26 7.56 -3.50
CA ALA A 154 13.31 7.75 -2.51
C ALA A 154 14.64 8.19 -3.14
N ASN A 155 15.00 7.60 -4.28
CA ASN A 155 16.19 8.00 -5.05
C ASN A 155 16.10 9.45 -5.55
N ASP A 156 14.93 9.85 -6.08
CA ASP A 156 14.71 11.21 -6.60
C ASP A 156 14.82 12.29 -5.53
N VAL A 157 14.49 11.95 -4.28
CA VAL A 157 14.60 12.87 -3.13
C VAL A 157 15.86 12.65 -2.28
N GLY A 158 16.75 11.74 -2.69
CA GLY A 158 18.03 11.49 -2.03
C GLY A 158 17.94 10.76 -0.69
N VAL A 159 16.88 9.98 -0.42
CA VAL A 159 16.70 9.23 0.82
C VAL A 159 17.14 7.77 0.65
N PRO A 160 18.14 7.28 1.39
CA PRO A 160 18.51 5.87 1.37
C PRO A 160 17.46 5.00 2.04
N VAL A 161 17.02 3.93 1.36
CA VAL A 161 15.98 3.00 1.84
C VAL A 161 16.46 1.53 1.73
N PRO A 162 17.52 1.13 2.46
CA PRO A 162 18.14 -0.18 2.32
C PRO A 162 17.17 -1.33 2.63
N VAL A 163 16.33 -1.20 3.65
CA VAL A 163 15.34 -2.21 4.02
C VAL A 163 14.31 -2.40 2.90
N GLY A 164 13.79 -1.31 2.33
CA GLY A 164 12.87 -1.38 1.19
C GLY A 164 13.48 -2.05 -0.03
N GLY A 165 14.77 -1.77 -0.31
CA GLY A 165 15.53 -2.40 -1.38
C GLY A 165 15.66 -3.91 -1.21
N LEU A 166 16.05 -4.35 0.00
CA LEU A 166 16.14 -5.77 0.34
C LEU A 166 14.78 -6.48 0.23
N VAL A 167 13.75 -5.92 0.83
CA VAL A 167 12.40 -6.51 0.81
C VAL A 167 11.87 -6.61 -0.61
N ARG A 168 12.14 -5.63 -1.48
CA ARG A 168 11.77 -5.74 -2.90
C ARG A 168 12.42 -6.95 -3.59
N GLN A 169 13.67 -7.33 -3.22
CA GLN A 169 14.31 -8.54 -3.74
C GLN A 169 13.63 -9.83 -3.23
N VAL A 170 13.10 -9.83 -2.00
CA VAL A 170 12.31 -10.96 -1.50
C VAL A 170 11.04 -11.13 -2.36
N TYR A 171 10.32 -10.04 -2.67
CA TYR A 171 9.19 -10.09 -3.62
C TYR A 171 9.61 -10.54 -5.01
N GLN A 172 10.79 -10.12 -5.50
CA GLN A 172 11.32 -10.60 -6.79
C GLN A 172 11.54 -12.12 -6.78
N SER A 173 12.01 -12.68 -5.66
CA SER A 173 12.16 -14.14 -5.54
C SER A 173 10.82 -14.88 -5.65
N GLY A 174 9.76 -14.33 -5.03
CA GLY A 174 8.39 -14.86 -5.17
C GLY A 174 7.90 -14.82 -6.63
N ARG A 175 8.15 -13.71 -7.35
CA ARG A 175 7.85 -13.59 -8.78
C ARG A 175 8.59 -14.64 -9.62
N ALA A 176 9.87 -14.84 -9.36
CA ALA A 176 10.67 -15.84 -10.05
C ALA A 176 10.19 -17.28 -9.79
N ALA A 177 9.50 -17.50 -8.66
CA ALA A 177 8.84 -18.77 -8.34
C ALA A 177 7.42 -18.89 -8.93
N GLY A 178 6.95 -17.93 -9.71
CA GLY A 178 5.63 -17.96 -10.34
C GLY A 178 4.47 -17.58 -9.41
N LEU A 179 4.73 -16.84 -8.34
CA LEU A 179 3.73 -16.42 -7.36
C LEU A 179 3.22 -14.98 -7.60
N GLY A 180 3.45 -14.41 -8.80
CA GLY A 180 3.07 -13.05 -9.17
C GLY A 180 1.59 -12.83 -9.43
#